data_262b6518cca59fdba91aa4eb2b86f4d3
#
_entry.id   262b6518cca59fdba91aa4eb2b86f4d3
#
_cell.length_a   1.000
_cell.length_b   1.000
_cell.length_c   1.000
_cell.angle_alpha   90.00
_cell.angle_beta   90.00
_cell.angle_gamma   90.00
#
_symmetry.space_group_name_H-M   'P 1'
#
loop_
_entity.id
_entity.type
_entity.pdbx_description
1 polymer ?
#
loop_
_entity_poly.entity_id
_entity_poly.type
_entity_poly.pdbx_seq_one_letter_code
_entity_poly.pdbx_strand_id
1 'polypeptide(L)'
;MGFFDKLKTGLNKTKTSFDEKINNVFSTFRKVDEEFLDELEEVLIMSDIGMDTSIKIISNLRERIKKEKIQDEEDVKKALREEMQKILDITDISLKLNTKPSVILVVGVNGVGKTTSIGKMANRLAKDGKKVVVAAADTFRAAAVEQLEIWAKRAGADIVKREEGVDPASVVYDAIKKTKENEADILIVDTAGRLHNKKYLMDELNKIQKVINKEMPDSDKEVLLVIDGTTGQNAISQVKAFKQEADITGIVLTKLDGTAKGGVVIGIVEENGIPVKFIGVGEQIDDMEIFNSEDFIKAII
;
A
#
# COMPACT_ATOMS: atom_id res chain seq x y z
N MET A 1 -19.09 12.30 -3.80
CA MET A 1 -18.64 11.05 -4.44
C MET A 1 -18.35 10.05 -3.33
N GLY A 2 -18.96 8.89 -3.37
CA GLY A 2 -18.72 7.84 -2.38
C GLY A 2 -17.31 7.23 -2.54
N PHE A 3 -16.86 6.47 -1.54
CA PHE A 3 -15.58 5.75 -1.57
C PHE A 3 -15.40 4.89 -2.83
N PHE A 4 -16.39 4.05 -3.12
CA PHE A 4 -16.38 3.15 -4.27
C PHE A 4 -16.31 3.89 -5.62
N ASP A 5 -16.97 5.06 -5.73
CA ASP A 5 -16.91 5.87 -6.95
C ASP A 5 -15.50 6.42 -7.21
N LYS A 6 -14.80 6.88 -6.15
CA LYS A 6 -13.41 7.34 -6.25
C LYS A 6 -12.47 6.20 -6.63
N LEU A 7 -12.63 5.05 -5.98
CA LEU A 7 -11.86 3.85 -6.26
C LEU A 7 -12.05 3.40 -7.72
N LYS A 8 -13.30 3.30 -8.16
CA LYS A 8 -13.65 2.94 -9.54
C LYS A 8 -13.08 3.92 -10.56
N THR A 9 -13.14 5.23 -10.26
CA THR A 9 -12.55 6.26 -11.13
C THR A 9 -11.02 6.13 -11.17
N GLY A 10 -10.38 5.95 -10.02
CA GLY A 10 -8.93 5.78 -9.91
C GLY A 10 -8.42 4.51 -10.58
N LEU A 11 -9.19 3.42 -10.53
CA LEU A 11 -8.82 2.14 -11.16
C LEU A 11 -9.34 1.96 -12.58
N ASN A 12 -9.95 2.97 -13.18
CA ASN A 12 -10.59 2.84 -14.50
C ASN A 12 -9.64 2.35 -15.60
N LYS A 13 -8.38 2.82 -15.60
CA LYS A 13 -7.37 2.35 -16.57
C LYS A 13 -7.04 0.88 -16.38
N THR A 14 -6.88 0.44 -15.14
CA THR A 14 -6.64 -0.97 -14.80
C THR A 14 -7.84 -1.81 -15.23
N LYS A 15 -9.06 -1.36 -14.87
CA LYS A 15 -10.30 -2.03 -15.25
C LYS A 15 -10.43 -2.20 -16.75
N THR A 16 -10.33 -1.12 -17.52
CA THR A 16 -10.48 -1.16 -18.98
C THR A 16 -9.47 -2.14 -19.60
N SER A 17 -8.20 -2.07 -19.19
CA SER A 17 -7.16 -2.98 -19.69
C SER A 17 -7.42 -4.43 -19.31
N PHE A 18 -7.93 -4.68 -18.11
CA PHE A 18 -8.23 -6.04 -17.64
C PHE A 18 -9.49 -6.60 -18.32
N ASP A 19 -10.57 -5.81 -18.35
CA ASP A 19 -11.83 -6.19 -19.00
C ASP A 19 -11.64 -6.51 -20.49
N GLU A 20 -10.86 -5.70 -21.22
CA GLU A 20 -10.56 -5.97 -22.65
C GLU A 20 -9.88 -7.33 -22.84
N LYS A 21 -8.88 -7.63 -22.02
CA LYS A 21 -8.14 -8.90 -22.10
C LYS A 21 -9.00 -10.09 -21.70
N ILE A 22 -9.70 -10.00 -20.57
CA ILE A 22 -10.59 -11.05 -20.07
C ILE A 22 -11.73 -11.31 -21.06
N ASN A 23 -12.39 -10.26 -21.57
CA ASN A 23 -13.49 -10.42 -22.51
C ASN A 23 -13.03 -11.04 -23.84
N ASN A 24 -11.80 -10.80 -24.27
CA ASN A 24 -11.25 -11.45 -25.45
C ASN A 24 -11.19 -12.96 -25.26
N VAL A 25 -10.70 -13.46 -24.12
CA VAL A 25 -10.66 -14.90 -23.80
C VAL A 25 -12.08 -15.48 -23.72
N PHE A 26 -12.98 -14.79 -23.03
CA PHE A 26 -14.36 -15.24 -22.90
C PHE A 26 -15.17 -15.13 -24.21
N SER A 27 -14.80 -14.26 -25.15
CA SER A 27 -15.47 -14.19 -26.46
C SER A 27 -15.32 -15.46 -27.30
N THR A 28 -14.27 -16.23 -27.05
CA THR A 28 -14.00 -17.53 -27.69
C THR A 28 -14.45 -18.70 -26.83
N PHE A 29 -15.00 -18.42 -25.65
CA PHE A 29 -15.44 -19.44 -24.69
C PHE A 29 -16.48 -20.39 -25.29
N ARG A 30 -16.20 -21.68 -25.26
CA ARG A 30 -17.15 -22.75 -25.64
C ARG A 30 -17.32 -23.76 -24.53
N LYS A 31 -16.27 -24.01 -23.78
CA LYS A 31 -16.20 -24.95 -22.67
C LYS A 31 -15.01 -24.59 -21.79
N VAL A 32 -15.04 -25.05 -20.56
CA VAL A 32 -13.89 -24.94 -19.67
C VAL A 32 -12.95 -26.11 -19.95
N ASP A 33 -11.89 -25.86 -20.73
CA ASP A 33 -10.81 -26.81 -20.99
C ASP A 33 -9.45 -26.21 -20.62
N GLU A 34 -8.39 -26.98 -20.82
CA GLU A 34 -7.04 -26.54 -20.46
C GLU A 34 -6.59 -25.35 -21.30
N GLU A 35 -6.93 -25.31 -22.59
CA GLU A 35 -6.58 -24.18 -23.48
C GLU A 35 -7.18 -22.86 -22.98
N PHE A 36 -8.45 -22.87 -22.57
CA PHE A 36 -9.11 -21.73 -21.97
C PHE A 36 -8.44 -21.28 -20.64
N LEU A 37 -8.04 -22.21 -19.79
CA LEU A 37 -7.35 -21.89 -18.53
C LEU A 37 -5.95 -21.33 -18.76
N ASP A 38 -5.24 -21.83 -19.76
CA ASP A 38 -3.93 -21.32 -20.16
C ASP A 38 -4.03 -19.88 -20.72
N GLU A 39 -5.05 -19.59 -21.54
CA GLU A 39 -5.32 -18.22 -22.00
C GLU A 39 -5.64 -17.27 -20.85
N LEU A 40 -6.42 -17.71 -19.86
CA LEU A 40 -6.67 -16.91 -18.66
C LEU A 40 -5.40 -16.64 -17.84
N GLU A 41 -4.51 -17.64 -17.73
CA GLU A 41 -3.22 -17.49 -17.05
C GLU A 41 -2.38 -16.41 -17.74
N GLU A 42 -2.27 -16.44 -19.07
CA GLU A 42 -1.57 -15.43 -19.85
C GLU A 42 -2.14 -14.02 -19.60
N VAL A 43 -3.48 -13.89 -19.55
CA VAL A 43 -4.13 -12.61 -19.26
C VAL A 43 -3.77 -12.10 -17.88
N LEU A 44 -3.74 -12.94 -16.84
CA LEU A 44 -3.35 -12.56 -15.50
C LEU A 44 -1.90 -12.08 -15.45
N ILE A 45 -0.98 -12.78 -16.11
CA ILE A 45 0.44 -12.39 -16.23
C ILE A 45 0.56 -11.04 -16.94
N MET A 46 -0.12 -10.86 -18.07
CA MET A 46 -0.13 -9.60 -18.84
C MET A 46 -0.80 -8.44 -18.11
N SER A 47 -1.49 -8.71 -17.03
CA SER A 47 -2.14 -7.72 -16.17
C SER A 47 -1.31 -7.37 -14.90
N ASP A 48 0.00 -7.66 -14.94
CA ASP A 48 0.98 -7.39 -13.88
C ASP A 48 0.73 -8.14 -12.55
N ILE A 49 -0.09 -9.20 -12.54
CA ILE A 49 -0.31 -10.02 -11.32
C ILE A 49 0.97 -10.79 -10.93
N GLY A 50 1.78 -11.17 -11.92
CA GLY A 50 3.01 -11.96 -11.73
C GLY A 50 2.81 -13.43 -12.07
N MET A 51 3.88 -14.07 -12.55
CA MET A 51 3.81 -15.44 -13.05
C MET A 51 3.39 -16.43 -11.96
N ASP A 52 4.12 -16.47 -10.85
CA ASP A 52 3.87 -17.45 -9.77
C ASP A 52 2.46 -17.31 -9.19
N THR A 53 2.02 -16.07 -8.99
CA THR A 53 0.68 -15.75 -8.48
C THR A 53 -0.40 -16.16 -9.48
N SER A 54 -0.19 -15.90 -10.79
CA SER A 54 -1.14 -16.27 -11.86
C SER A 54 -1.30 -17.80 -11.94
N ILE A 55 -0.19 -18.54 -11.95
CA ILE A 55 -0.19 -20.02 -11.93
C ILE A 55 -0.99 -20.53 -10.72
N LYS A 56 -0.78 -19.95 -9.53
CA LYS A 56 -1.50 -20.33 -8.32
C LYS A 56 -2.99 -20.07 -8.43
N ILE A 57 -3.40 -18.89 -8.92
CA ILE A 57 -4.81 -18.54 -9.12
C ILE A 57 -5.47 -19.54 -10.06
N ILE A 58 -4.86 -19.82 -11.21
CA ILE A 58 -5.42 -20.73 -12.21
C ILE A 58 -5.44 -22.17 -11.70
N SER A 59 -4.43 -22.62 -10.96
CA SER A 59 -4.44 -23.94 -10.32
C SER A 59 -5.62 -24.09 -9.34
N ASN A 60 -5.85 -23.12 -8.48
CA ASN A 60 -6.98 -23.11 -7.56
C ASN A 60 -8.33 -23.05 -8.30
N LEU A 61 -8.42 -22.23 -9.33
CA LEU A 61 -9.61 -22.12 -10.16
C LEU A 61 -9.91 -23.45 -10.87
N ARG A 62 -8.91 -24.14 -11.41
CA ARG A 62 -9.01 -25.47 -12.04
C ARG A 62 -9.57 -26.51 -11.05
N GLU A 63 -9.04 -26.56 -9.83
CA GLU A 63 -9.53 -27.47 -8.81
C GLU A 63 -10.98 -27.17 -8.43
N ARG A 64 -11.32 -25.90 -8.26
CA ARG A 64 -12.65 -25.45 -7.92
C ARG A 64 -13.66 -25.80 -9.01
N ILE A 65 -13.35 -25.53 -10.28
CA ILE A 65 -14.18 -25.85 -11.42
C ILE A 65 -14.53 -27.36 -11.45
N LYS A 66 -13.54 -28.23 -11.22
CA LYS A 66 -13.73 -29.68 -11.17
C LYS A 66 -14.64 -30.09 -9.99
N LYS A 67 -14.41 -29.49 -8.82
CA LYS A 67 -15.15 -29.82 -7.58
C LYS A 67 -16.60 -29.35 -7.65
N GLU A 68 -16.84 -28.13 -8.10
CA GLU A 68 -18.16 -27.48 -8.15
C GLU A 68 -18.89 -27.74 -9.47
N LYS A 69 -18.22 -28.40 -10.45
CA LYS A 69 -18.74 -28.70 -11.80
C LYS A 69 -19.18 -27.44 -12.55
N ILE A 70 -18.40 -26.38 -12.44
CA ILE A 70 -18.66 -25.10 -13.11
C ILE A 70 -18.51 -25.28 -14.62
N GLN A 71 -19.51 -24.83 -15.40
CA GLN A 71 -19.52 -24.90 -16.85
C GLN A 71 -19.94 -23.57 -17.51
N ASP A 72 -20.54 -22.68 -16.74
CA ASP A 72 -21.05 -21.40 -17.20
C ASP A 72 -19.99 -20.29 -17.09
N GLU A 73 -19.97 -19.39 -18.07
CA GLU A 73 -19.00 -18.28 -18.15
C GLU A 73 -19.04 -17.37 -16.91
N GLU A 74 -20.26 -17.01 -16.48
CA GLU A 74 -20.42 -16.07 -15.33
C GLU A 74 -19.97 -16.75 -14.02
N ASP A 75 -20.20 -18.04 -13.88
CA ASP A 75 -19.72 -18.80 -12.71
C ASP A 75 -18.20 -18.94 -12.71
N VAL A 76 -17.54 -19.07 -13.89
CA VAL A 76 -16.08 -19.06 -13.99
C VAL A 76 -15.53 -17.68 -13.62
N LYS A 77 -16.11 -16.59 -14.14
CA LYS A 77 -15.71 -15.21 -13.78
C LYS A 77 -15.87 -14.95 -12.28
N LYS A 78 -16.98 -15.40 -11.71
CA LYS A 78 -17.22 -15.29 -10.26
C LYS A 78 -16.18 -16.08 -9.46
N ALA A 79 -15.91 -17.32 -9.84
CA ALA A 79 -14.89 -18.14 -9.19
C ALA A 79 -13.50 -17.50 -9.27
N LEU A 80 -13.12 -16.94 -10.43
CA LEU A 80 -11.85 -16.22 -10.61
C LEU A 80 -11.74 -15.03 -9.66
N ARG A 81 -12.78 -14.17 -9.59
CA ARG A 81 -12.82 -13.03 -8.66
C ARG A 81 -12.61 -13.48 -7.23
N GLU A 82 -13.29 -14.53 -6.81
CA GLU A 82 -13.21 -15.06 -5.44
C GLU A 82 -11.84 -15.66 -5.13
N GLU A 83 -11.17 -16.34 -6.09
CA GLU A 83 -9.81 -16.83 -5.89
C GLU A 83 -8.79 -15.66 -5.75
N MET A 84 -8.95 -14.60 -6.54
CA MET A 84 -8.12 -13.39 -6.41
C MET A 84 -8.39 -12.66 -5.08
N GLN A 85 -9.65 -12.57 -4.65
CA GLN A 85 -10.04 -11.95 -3.39
C GLN A 85 -9.46 -12.69 -2.19
N LYS A 86 -9.48 -14.03 -2.18
CA LYS A 86 -8.88 -14.85 -1.12
C LYS A 86 -7.41 -14.52 -0.86
N ILE A 87 -6.66 -14.18 -1.91
CA ILE A 87 -5.26 -13.75 -1.78
C ILE A 87 -5.17 -12.43 -1.01
N LEU A 88 -6.08 -11.50 -1.28
CA LEU A 88 -6.08 -10.18 -0.65
C LEU A 88 -6.61 -10.22 0.80
N ASP A 89 -7.41 -11.23 1.14
CA ASP A 89 -8.02 -11.42 2.47
C ASP A 89 -7.10 -12.18 3.46
N ILE A 90 -5.82 -12.31 3.18
CA ILE A 90 -4.90 -13.17 3.97
C ILE A 90 -4.61 -12.65 5.38
N THR A 91 -4.82 -11.36 5.65
CA THR A 91 -4.40 -10.75 6.91
C THR A 91 -5.31 -9.62 7.36
N ASP A 92 -5.19 -9.24 8.64
CA ASP A 92 -5.83 -8.06 9.19
C ASP A 92 -5.27 -6.79 8.55
N ILE A 93 -6.09 -6.09 7.78
CA ILE A 93 -5.78 -4.82 7.12
C ILE A 93 -5.90 -3.63 8.06
N SER A 94 -6.44 -3.80 9.27
CA SER A 94 -6.63 -2.71 10.21
C SER A 94 -5.29 -2.11 10.67
N LEU A 95 -5.30 -0.81 10.95
CA LEU A 95 -4.18 -0.18 11.63
C LEU A 95 -4.24 -0.51 13.13
N LYS A 96 -3.15 -1.00 13.68
CA LYS A 96 -2.99 -1.19 15.12
C LYS A 96 -2.61 0.13 15.76
N LEU A 97 -3.61 0.91 16.18
CA LEU A 97 -3.47 2.25 16.78
C LEU A 97 -4.33 2.34 18.04
N ASN A 98 -4.26 1.31 18.90
CA ASN A 98 -5.08 1.22 20.12
C ASN A 98 -4.45 1.94 21.30
N THR A 99 -3.14 2.22 21.26
CA THR A 99 -2.43 2.95 22.30
C THR A 99 -2.44 4.46 22.08
N LYS A 100 -2.25 5.22 23.14
CA LYS A 100 -2.10 6.68 23.09
C LYS A 100 -0.79 7.07 23.77
N PRO A 101 0.21 7.52 23.02
CA PRO A 101 0.26 7.60 21.56
C PRO A 101 0.58 6.26 20.88
N SER A 102 0.18 6.14 19.60
CA SER A 102 0.65 5.12 18.67
C SER A 102 1.63 5.72 17.66
N VAL A 103 2.45 4.90 16.98
CA VAL A 103 3.45 5.36 16.02
C VAL A 103 3.22 4.74 14.65
N ILE A 104 3.29 5.55 13.60
CA ILE A 104 3.33 5.12 12.20
C ILE A 104 4.68 5.55 11.61
N LEU A 105 5.55 4.60 11.32
CA LEU A 105 6.80 4.82 10.59
C LEU A 105 6.56 4.59 9.09
N VAL A 106 6.79 5.61 8.26
CA VAL A 106 6.56 5.54 6.82
C VAL A 106 7.88 5.39 6.09
N VAL A 107 8.03 4.29 5.36
CA VAL A 107 9.25 3.94 4.63
C VAL A 107 8.98 3.76 3.13
N GLY A 108 10.02 3.72 2.30
CA GLY A 108 9.90 3.53 0.85
C GLY A 108 10.94 4.34 0.08
N VAL A 109 11.11 4.08 -1.22
CA VAL A 109 12.09 4.77 -2.05
C VAL A 109 11.68 6.22 -2.33
N ASN A 110 12.61 7.04 -2.86
CA ASN A 110 12.28 8.40 -3.26
C ASN A 110 11.32 8.42 -4.46
N GLY A 111 10.37 9.37 -4.46
CA GLY A 111 9.43 9.56 -5.57
C GLY A 111 8.16 8.68 -5.53
N VAL A 112 8.06 7.71 -4.60
CA VAL A 112 6.86 6.85 -4.48
C VAL A 112 5.67 7.54 -3.84
N GLY A 113 5.82 8.76 -3.30
CA GLY A 113 4.70 9.50 -2.71
C GLY A 113 4.63 9.42 -1.18
N LYS A 114 5.72 9.12 -0.45
CA LYS A 114 5.73 9.06 1.02
C LYS A 114 5.15 10.33 1.67
N THR A 115 5.75 11.48 1.39
CA THR A 115 5.36 12.78 1.97
C THR A 115 3.88 13.10 1.71
N THR A 116 3.40 12.84 0.50
CA THR A 116 1.99 13.01 0.12
C THR A 116 1.10 12.03 0.89
N SER A 117 1.50 10.77 1.01
CA SER A 117 0.77 9.74 1.75
C SER A 117 0.66 10.08 3.23
N ILE A 118 1.73 10.59 3.84
CA ILE A 118 1.73 11.06 5.24
C ILE A 118 0.71 12.17 5.43
N GLY A 119 0.70 13.16 4.54
CA GLY A 119 -0.27 14.26 4.62
C GLY A 119 -1.72 13.78 4.52
N LYS A 120 -2.00 12.85 3.61
CA LYS A 120 -3.33 12.26 3.43
C LYS A 120 -3.74 11.40 4.64
N MET A 121 -2.83 10.58 5.17
CA MET A 121 -3.07 9.81 6.39
C MET A 121 -3.33 10.71 7.59
N ALA A 122 -2.52 11.75 7.77
CA ALA A 122 -2.70 12.72 8.84
C ALA A 122 -4.08 13.41 8.77
N ASN A 123 -4.50 13.83 7.55
CA ASN A 123 -5.82 14.42 7.33
C ASN A 123 -6.96 13.45 7.67
N ARG A 124 -6.84 12.18 7.26
CA ARG A 124 -7.84 11.17 7.57
C ARG A 124 -7.96 10.94 9.08
N LEU A 125 -6.83 10.72 9.75
CA LEU A 125 -6.79 10.50 11.20
C LEU A 125 -7.31 11.71 11.97
N ALA A 126 -7.00 12.93 11.50
CA ALA A 126 -7.54 14.15 12.10
C ALA A 126 -9.07 14.26 11.92
N LYS A 127 -9.62 13.86 10.77
CA LYS A 127 -11.08 13.77 10.55
C LYS A 127 -11.75 12.74 11.46
N ASP A 128 -11.03 11.68 11.82
CA ASP A 128 -11.47 10.67 12.80
C ASP A 128 -11.29 11.14 14.25
N GLY A 129 -11.00 12.45 14.46
CA GLY A 129 -10.86 13.09 15.77
C GLY A 129 -9.53 12.82 16.48
N LYS A 130 -8.52 12.26 15.78
CA LYS A 130 -7.19 11.99 16.33
C LYS A 130 -6.30 13.23 16.27
N LYS A 131 -5.57 13.49 17.33
CA LYS A 131 -4.53 14.51 17.37
C LYS A 131 -3.22 13.93 16.84
N VAL A 132 -2.72 14.47 15.75
CA VAL A 132 -1.59 13.93 15.01
C VAL A 132 -0.37 14.85 15.11
N VAL A 133 0.80 14.26 15.35
CA VAL A 133 2.11 14.92 15.22
C VAL A 133 2.86 14.24 14.07
N VAL A 134 3.53 15.04 13.23
CA VAL A 134 4.35 14.55 12.10
C VAL A 134 5.82 14.88 12.35
N ALA A 135 6.71 13.92 12.22
CA ALA A 135 8.16 14.08 12.28
C ALA A 135 8.76 14.12 10.88
N ALA A 136 9.40 15.23 10.50
CA ALA A 136 10.09 15.39 9.22
C ALA A 136 11.52 14.84 9.31
N ALA A 137 11.67 13.50 9.28
CA ALA A 137 12.97 12.85 9.43
C ALA A 137 13.67 12.57 8.09
N ASP A 138 13.14 12.97 6.92
CA ASP A 138 13.91 13.08 5.65
C ASP A 138 14.71 14.39 5.64
N THR A 139 15.67 14.52 6.57
CA THR A 139 16.41 15.76 6.85
C THR A 139 17.37 16.18 5.74
N PHE A 140 17.66 15.32 4.78
CA PHE A 140 18.57 15.62 3.67
C PHE A 140 17.88 16.23 2.45
N ARG A 141 16.59 16.46 2.52
CA ARG A 141 15.79 17.00 1.42
C ARG A 141 14.92 18.15 1.90
N ALA A 142 15.51 19.36 1.88
CA ALA A 142 14.81 20.58 2.33
C ALA A 142 13.43 20.74 1.66
N ALA A 143 13.32 20.52 0.35
CA ALA A 143 12.05 20.59 -0.36
C ALA A 143 11.02 19.54 0.11
N ALA A 144 11.45 18.35 0.58
CA ALA A 144 10.54 17.35 1.15
C ALA A 144 10.00 17.79 2.51
N VAL A 145 10.85 18.39 3.33
CA VAL A 145 10.45 18.96 4.65
C VAL A 145 9.45 20.10 4.45
N GLU A 146 9.70 21.03 3.52
CA GLU A 146 8.78 22.11 3.19
C GLU A 146 7.43 21.57 2.66
N GLN A 147 7.47 20.57 1.78
CA GLN A 147 6.26 19.92 1.29
C GLN A 147 5.48 19.27 2.42
N LEU A 148 6.16 18.56 3.32
CA LEU A 148 5.53 17.91 4.46
C LEU A 148 4.87 18.92 5.41
N GLU A 149 5.50 20.09 5.60
CA GLU A 149 4.92 21.17 6.40
C GLU A 149 3.60 21.70 5.82
N ILE A 150 3.55 21.88 4.50
CA ILE A 150 2.31 22.27 3.80
C ILE A 150 1.22 21.22 4.02
N TRP A 151 1.56 19.94 3.88
CA TRP A 151 0.61 18.84 4.09
C TRP A 151 0.13 18.76 5.54
N ALA A 152 1.05 18.84 6.52
CA ALA A 152 0.72 18.82 7.94
C ALA A 152 -0.25 19.97 8.30
N LYS A 153 0.05 21.19 7.82
CA LYS A 153 -0.81 22.36 8.00
C LYS A 153 -2.21 22.15 7.42
N ARG A 154 -2.31 21.58 6.21
CA ARG A 154 -3.61 21.30 5.57
C ARG A 154 -4.41 20.24 6.34
N ALA A 155 -3.72 19.28 6.92
CA ALA A 155 -4.31 18.22 7.74
C ALA A 155 -4.66 18.65 9.17
N GLY A 156 -4.27 19.85 9.60
CA GLY A 156 -4.41 20.28 11.00
C GLY A 156 -3.51 19.52 11.98
N ALA A 157 -2.41 18.94 11.48
CA ALA A 157 -1.44 18.22 12.29
C ALA A 157 -0.26 19.09 12.71
N ASP A 158 0.27 18.83 13.91
CA ASP A 158 1.52 19.45 14.36
C ASP A 158 2.71 18.83 13.59
N ILE A 159 3.74 19.66 13.33
CA ILE A 159 4.97 19.17 12.70
C ILE A 159 6.20 19.44 13.59
N VAL A 160 7.13 18.50 13.60
CA VAL A 160 8.47 18.64 14.14
C VAL A 160 9.48 18.52 13.01
N LYS A 161 10.28 19.54 12.81
CA LYS A 161 11.34 19.63 11.82
C LYS A 161 12.59 20.25 12.42
N ARG A 162 13.73 20.00 11.82
CA ARG A 162 15.01 20.60 12.16
C ARG A 162 15.71 21.12 10.89
N GLU A 163 16.88 21.72 11.04
CA GLU A 163 17.72 22.16 9.95
C GLU A 163 18.17 20.99 9.07
N GLU A 164 18.50 21.28 7.81
CA GLU A 164 18.98 20.29 6.86
C GLU A 164 20.25 19.57 7.36
N GLY A 165 20.32 18.26 7.16
CA GLY A 165 21.47 17.43 7.53
C GLY A 165 21.54 17.02 9.00
N VAL A 166 20.58 17.44 9.83
CA VAL A 166 20.50 16.97 11.23
C VAL A 166 20.18 15.48 11.26
N ASP A 167 20.70 14.76 12.26
CA ASP A 167 20.42 13.33 12.46
C ASP A 167 18.91 13.05 12.53
N PRO A 168 18.37 12.24 11.60
CA PRO A 168 16.95 11.88 11.57
C PRO A 168 16.41 11.35 12.90
N ALA A 169 17.19 10.53 13.61
CA ALA A 169 16.80 9.97 14.90
C ALA A 169 16.61 11.06 15.99
N SER A 170 17.33 12.18 15.90
CA SER A 170 17.14 13.31 16.82
C SER A 170 15.83 14.04 16.55
N VAL A 171 15.41 14.16 15.28
CA VAL A 171 14.10 14.74 14.92
C VAL A 171 12.97 13.87 15.46
N VAL A 172 13.10 12.55 15.34
CA VAL A 172 12.13 11.59 15.88
C VAL A 172 12.05 11.67 17.40
N TYR A 173 13.19 11.80 18.08
CA TYR A 173 13.21 11.98 19.55
C TYR A 173 12.42 13.23 19.97
N ASP A 174 12.66 14.38 19.34
CA ASP A 174 11.94 15.61 19.63
C ASP A 174 10.45 15.48 19.30
N ALA A 175 10.10 14.78 18.22
CA ALA A 175 8.72 14.55 17.85
C ALA A 175 8.01 13.65 18.88
N ILE A 176 8.67 12.65 19.41
CA ILE A 176 8.13 11.82 20.51
C ILE A 176 7.88 12.68 21.75
N LYS A 177 8.81 13.55 22.12
CA LYS A 177 8.66 14.46 23.25
C LYS A 177 7.45 15.39 23.04
N LYS A 178 7.35 16.03 21.88
CA LYS A 178 6.21 16.90 21.53
C LYS A 178 4.89 16.12 21.52
N THR A 179 4.89 14.87 21.03
CA THR A 179 3.71 14.01 21.01
C THR A 179 3.18 13.75 22.43
N LYS A 180 4.08 13.47 23.38
CA LYS A 180 3.74 13.28 24.80
C LYS A 180 3.27 14.57 25.46
N GLU A 181 4.00 15.68 25.26
CA GLU A 181 3.67 17.00 25.81
C GLU A 181 2.30 17.51 25.32
N ASN A 182 1.98 17.24 24.06
CA ASN A 182 0.71 17.65 23.46
C ASN A 182 -0.43 16.66 23.73
N GLU A 183 -0.18 15.53 24.42
CA GLU A 183 -1.15 14.44 24.56
C GLU A 183 -1.74 13.99 23.21
N ALA A 184 -0.91 13.95 22.17
CA ALA A 184 -1.34 13.55 20.86
C ALA A 184 -1.64 12.05 20.81
N ASP A 185 -2.52 11.64 19.90
CA ASP A 185 -2.93 10.25 19.74
C ASP A 185 -1.95 9.46 18.87
N ILE A 186 -1.36 10.13 17.87
CA ILE A 186 -0.58 9.47 16.84
C ILE A 186 0.66 10.30 16.46
N LEU A 187 1.81 9.63 16.36
CA LEU A 187 3.03 10.15 15.75
C LEU A 187 3.23 9.48 14.38
N ILE A 188 3.32 10.29 13.32
CA ILE A 188 3.69 9.81 11.99
C ILE A 188 5.12 10.27 11.68
N VAL A 189 5.99 9.35 11.27
CA VAL A 189 7.41 9.62 10.99
C VAL A 189 7.67 9.47 9.49
N ASP A 190 8.06 10.58 8.82
CA ASP A 190 8.61 10.53 7.46
C ASP A 190 10.08 10.09 7.50
N THR A 191 10.53 9.33 6.50
CA THR A 191 11.91 8.87 6.42
C THR A 191 12.52 9.13 5.05
N ALA A 192 13.85 9.16 4.98
CA ALA A 192 14.56 9.18 3.72
C ALA A 192 14.26 7.92 2.88
N GLY A 193 14.47 8.00 1.56
CA GLY A 193 14.18 6.90 0.63
C GLY A 193 15.31 6.61 -0.35
N ARG A 194 16.58 6.75 0.06
CA ARG A 194 17.76 6.63 -0.80
C ARG A 194 18.20 5.17 -0.98
N LEU A 195 17.42 4.36 -1.71
CA LEU A 195 17.70 2.93 -1.89
C LEU A 195 19.02 2.64 -2.62
N HIS A 196 19.55 3.58 -3.42
CA HIS A 196 20.85 3.42 -4.07
C HIS A 196 22.01 3.33 -3.06
N ASN A 197 21.82 3.80 -1.82
CA ASN A 197 22.70 3.56 -0.69
C ASN A 197 21.96 2.73 0.38
N LYS A 198 21.60 1.49 0.01
CA LYS A 198 20.76 0.59 0.82
C LYS A 198 21.28 0.47 2.26
N LYS A 199 22.58 0.24 2.45
CA LYS A 199 23.17 0.08 3.79
C LYS A 199 22.92 1.30 4.67
N TYR A 200 23.21 2.50 4.16
CA TYR A 200 23.02 3.74 4.91
C TYR A 200 21.55 3.96 5.29
N LEU A 201 20.64 3.73 4.34
CA LEU A 201 19.20 3.84 4.61
C LEU A 201 18.76 2.86 5.72
N MET A 202 19.23 1.63 5.69
CA MET A 202 18.86 0.62 6.69
C MET A 202 19.46 0.93 8.06
N ASP A 203 20.69 1.42 8.12
CA ASP A 203 21.32 1.87 9.37
C ASP A 203 20.51 3.04 9.99
N GLU A 204 20.05 3.99 9.17
CA GLU A 204 19.21 5.11 9.59
C GLU A 204 17.85 4.63 10.12
N LEU A 205 17.16 3.76 9.38
CA LEU A 205 15.86 3.18 9.80
C LEU A 205 16.00 2.41 11.11
N ASN A 206 17.04 1.59 11.26
CA ASN A 206 17.34 0.87 12.49
C ASN A 206 17.58 1.82 13.68
N LYS A 207 18.24 2.95 13.45
CA LYS A 207 18.47 3.96 14.48
C LYS A 207 17.16 4.63 14.92
N ILE A 208 16.32 4.99 13.96
CA ILE A 208 14.99 5.55 14.22
C ILE A 208 14.13 4.54 15.01
N GLN A 209 14.07 3.29 14.59
CA GLN A 209 13.33 2.24 15.30
C GLN A 209 13.82 2.02 16.72
N LYS A 210 15.15 2.04 16.96
CA LYS A 210 15.73 1.95 18.31
C LYS A 210 15.27 3.10 19.20
N VAL A 211 15.21 4.33 18.67
CA VAL A 211 14.72 5.50 19.42
C VAL A 211 13.24 5.31 19.76
N ILE A 212 12.41 4.94 18.77
CA ILE A 212 10.97 4.70 18.99
C ILE A 212 10.76 3.59 20.04
N ASN A 213 11.46 2.47 19.93
CA ASN A 213 11.29 1.34 20.85
C ASN A 213 11.74 1.68 22.27
N LYS A 214 12.79 2.50 22.42
CA LYS A 214 13.27 2.95 23.72
C LYS A 214 12.35 3.95 24.39
N GLU A 215 11.89 4.95 23.62
CA GLU A 215 11.12 6.08 24.18
C GLU A 215 9.60 5.78 24.26
N MET A 216 9.13 4.81 23.45
CA MET A 216 7.71 4.41 23.35
C MET A 216 7.58 2.87 23.35
N PRO A 217 8.03 2.17 24.42
CA PRO A 217 8.06 0.70 24.43
C PRO A 217 6.67 0.07 24.32
N ASP A 218 5.67 0.66 24.98
CA ASP A 218 4.32 0.11 25.10
C ASP A 218 3.35 0.64 24.00
N SER A 219 3.84 1.45 23.07
CA SER A 219 3.02 1.99 22.00
C SER A 219 2.81 0.98 20.89
N ASP A 220 1.61 0.96 20.29
CA ASP A 220 1.37 0.30 19.01
C ASP A 220 2.23 0.95 17.92
N LYS A 221 2.81 0.12 17.09
CA LYS A 221 3.74 0.55 16.03
C LYS A 221 3.34 -0.07 14.70
N GLU A 222 3.15 0.79 13.71
CA GLU A 222 2.98 0.41 12.32
C GLU A 222 4.20 0.85 11.50
N VAL A 223 4.70 -0.03 10.66
CA VAL A 223 5.73 0.28 9.67
C VAL A 223 5.10 0.13 8.30
N LEU A 224 4.77 1.26 7.68
CA LEU A 224 4.07 1.30 6.40
C LEU A 224 5.04 1.55 5.25
N LEU A 225 5.13 0.59 4.33
CA LEU A 225 5.91 0.71 3.12
C LEU A 225 5.09 1.34 2.01
N VAL A 226 5.51 2.50 1.52
CA VAL A 226 4.86 3.19 0.39
C VAL A 226 5.45 2.68 -0.92
N ILE A 227 4.59 2.21 -1.81
CA ILE A 227 4.92 1.65 -3.12
C ILE A 227 4.15 2.39 -4.22
N ASP A 228 4.85 2.70 -5.31
CA ASP A 228 4.28 3.27 -6.52
C ASP A 228 3.68 2.17 -7.40
N GLY A 229 2.36 2.14 -7.56
CA GLY A 229 1.64 1.14 -8.36
C GLY A 229 1.98 1.18 -9.86
N THR A 230 2.57 2.26 -10.36
CA THR A 230 2.98 2.36 -11.77
C THR A 230 4.20 1.50 -12.11
N THR A 231 4.94 1.06 -11.09
CA THR A 231 6.19 0.29 -11.25
C THR A 231 5.96 -1.18 -11.63
N GLY A 232 4.70 -1.68 -11.58
CA GLY A 232 4.35 -3.06 -11.95
C GLY A 232 5.17 -4.08 -11.16
N GLN A 233 5.69 -5.12 -11.80
CA GLN A 233 6.44 -6.21 -11.16
C GLN A 233 7.65 -5.76 -10.33
N ASN A 234 8.26 -4.60 -10.63
CA ASN A 234 9.34 -4.06 -9.80
C ASN A 234 8.87 -3.71 -8.37
N ALA A 235 7.59 -3.44 -8.18
CA ALA A 235 7.00 -3.20 -6.85
C ALA A 235 7.19 -4.42 -5.93
N ILE A 236 6.95 -5.63 -6.43
CA ILE A 236 7.12 -6.89 -5.68
C ILE A 236 8.56 -7.02 -5.17
N SER A 237 9.53 -6.78 -6.06
CA SER A 237 10.95 -6.83 -5.70
C SER A 237 11.32 -5.78 -4.66
N GLN A 238 10.74 -4.57 -4.72
CA GLN A 238 10.94 -3.53 -3.71
C GLN A 238 10.41 -3.97 -2.35
N VAL A 239 9.18 -4.50 -2.30
CA VAL A 239 8.60 -4.99 -1.03
C VAL A 239 9.48 -6.07 -0.42
N LYS A 240 9.93 -7.04 -1.21
CA LYS A 240 10.83 -8.11 -0.76
C LYS A 240 12.15 -7.56 -0.18
N ALA A 241 12.72 -6.53 -0.83
CA ALA A 241 13.96 -5.90 -0.38
C ALA A 241 13.79 -5.16 0.96
N PHE A 242 12.67 -4.46 1.17
CA PHE A 242 12.39 -3.77 2.44
C PHE A 242 12.01 -4.75 3.55
N LYS A 243 11.23 -5.80 3.25
CA LYS A 243 10.83 -6.84 4.21
C LYS A 243 12.02 -7.54 4.88
N GLN A 244 13.14 -7.67 4.17
CA GLN A 244 14.37 -8.28 4.72
C GLN A 244 15.04 -7.42 5.79
N GLU A 245 14.76 -6.12 5.83
CA GLU A 245 15.50 -5.15 6.62
C GLU A 245 14.61 -4.42 7.66
N ALA A 246 13.31 -4.48 7.50
CA ALA A 246 12.36 -3.80 8.38
C ALA A 246 11.11 -4.66 8.58
N ASP A 247 10.55 -4.59 9.78
CA ASP A 247 9.31 -5.28 10.14
C ASP A 247 8.09 -4.56 9.55
N ILE A 248 7.93 -4.67 8.23
CA ILE A 248 6.82 -4.03 7.51
C ILE A 248 5.49 -4.65 7.95
N THR A 249 4.60 -3.83 8.47
CA THR A 249 3.26 -4.25 8.94
C THR A 249 2.16 -4.02 7.94
N GLY A 250 2.41 -3.18 6.92
CA GLY A 250 1.43 -2.90 5.88
C GLY A 250 2.01 -2.10 4.71
N ILE A 251 1.27 -2.10 3.62
CA ILE A 251 1.63 -1.42 2.38
C ILE A 251 0.66 -0.27 2.13
N VAL A 252 1.19 0.84 1.64
CA VAL A 252 0.44 1.97 1.08
C VAL A 252 0.74 2.01 -0.41
N LEU A 253 -0.27 1.75 -1.23
CA LEU A 253 -0.15 1.82 -2.69
C LEU A 253 -0.54 3.21 -3.18
N THR A 254 0.27 3.79 -4.04
CA THR A 254 0.06 5.13 -4.60
C THR A 254 -0.04 5.08 -6.12
N LYS A 255 -0.57 6.15 -6.71
CA LYS A 255 -0.62 6.39 -8.16
C LYS A 255 -1.38 5.32 -8.97
N LEU A 256 -2.33 4.64 -8.34
CA LEU A 256 -3.16 3.65 -9.03
C LEU A 256 -4.03 4.27 -10.12
N ASP A 257 -4.40 5.53 -9.97
CA ASP A 257 -5.17 6.33 -10.95
C ASP A 257 -4.40 6.59 -12.26
N GLY A 258 -3.08 6.51 -12.21
CA GLY A 258 -2.20 6.72 -13.36
C GLY A 258 -1.93 5.48 -14.21
N THR A 259 -2.30 4.27 -13.77
CA THR A 259 -1.77 3.02 -14.32
C THR A 259 -2.83 2.01 -14.72
N ALA A 260 -2.49 1.17 -15.71
CA ALA A 260 -3.22 -0.07 -16.03
C ALA A 260 -2.65 -1.31 -15.29
N LYS A 261 -1.66 -1.12 -14.40
CA LYS A 261 -0.92 -2.20 -13.72
C LYS A 261 -1.45 -2.53 -12.32
N GLY A 262 -2.69 -2.21 -12.03
CA GLY A 262 -3.28 -2.44 -10.69
C GLY A 262 -3.28 -3.91 -10.24
N GLY A 263 -3.19 -4.87 -11.15
CA GLY A 263 -3.07 -6.29 -10.83
C GLY A 263 -1.86 -6.63 -9.95
N VAL A 264 -0.80 -5.82 -10.00
CA VAL A 264 0.40 -5.98 -9.15
C VAL A 264 0.07 -6.05 -7.64
N VAL A 265 -1.03 -5.45 -7.20
CA VAL A 265 -1.50 -5.50 -5.81
C VAL A 265 -1.64 -6.95 -5.34
N ILE A 266 -2.21 -7.82 -6.18
CA ILE A 266 -2.45 -9.23 -5.87
C ILE A 266 -1.12 -9.96 -5.73
N GLY A 267 -0.18 -9.76 -6.68
CA GLY A 267 1.15 -10.34 -6.61
C GLY A 267 1.95 -9.89 -5.38
N ILE A 268 1.88 -8.60 -5.03
CA ILE A 268 2.54 -8.07 -3.84
C ILE A 268 2.08 -8.79 -2.58
N VAL A 269 0.77 -8.94 -2.40
CA VAL A 269 0.20 -9.57 -1.21
C VAL A 269 0.54 -11.06 -1.19
N GLU A 270 0.35 -11.78 -2.30
CA GLU A 270 0.61 -13.21 -2.39
C GLU A 270 2.09 -13.55 -2.09
N GLU A 271 3.02 -12.87 -2.74
CA GLU A 271 4.43 -13.22 -2.64
C GLU A 271 5.07 -12.77 -1.31
N ASN A 272 4.55 -11.73 -0.68
CA ASN A 272 5.18 -11.16 0.51
C ASN A 272 4.40 -11.42 1.79
N GLY A 273 3.11 -11.77 1.73
CA GLY A 273 2.27 -11.96 2.90
C GLY A 273 2.09 -10.70 3.75
N ILE A 274 2.20 -9.50 3.13
CA ILE A 274 2.04 -8.21 3.80
C ILE A 274 0.75 -7.57 3.30
N PRO A 275 -0.18 -7.16 4.21
CA PRO A 275 -1.45 -6.58 3.79
C PRO A 275 -1.28 -5.20 3.18
N VAL A 276 -2.11 -4.89 2.18
CA VAL A 276 -2.32 -3.51 1.76
C VAL A 276 -3.28 -2.86 2.74
N LYS A 277 -2.88 -1.74 3.34
CA LYS A 277 -3.72 -1.00 4.31
C LYS A 277 -4.35 0.25 3.70
N PHE A 278 -3.65 0.91 2.77
CA PHE A 278 -4.13 2.10 2.10
C PHE A 278 -3.86 2.07 0.60
N ILE A 279 -4.75 2.73 -0.14
CA ILE A 279 -4.57 3.01 -1.56
C ILE A 279 -4.77 4.50 -1.85
N GLY A 280 -3.86 5.07 -2.66
CA GLY A 280 -3.98 6.42 -3.21
C GLY A 280 -4.59 6.36 -4.61
N VAL A 281 -5.69 7.06 -4.80
CA VAL A 281 -6.52 7.05 -6.01
C VAL A 281 -6.66 8.45 -6.64
N GLY A 282 -5.71 9.32 -6.42
CA GLY A 282 -5.68 10.69 -6.96
C GLY A 282 -4.77 11.63 -6.17
N GLU A 283 -4.77 12.91 -6.51
CA GLU A 283 -3.84 13.92 -6.00
C GLU A 283 -4.38 14.74 -4.82
N GLN A 284 -5.69 14.71 -4.56
CA GLN A 284 -6.30 15.52 -3.51
C GLN A 284 -6.02 14.96 -2.12
N ILE A 285 -6.11 15.79 -1.10
CA ILE A 285 -5.86 15.40 0.30
C ILE A 285 -6.78 14.26 0.78
N ASP A 286 -7.95 14.15 0.19
CA ASP A 286 -8.97 13.14 0.49
C ASP A 286 -8.91 11.91 -0.43
N ASP A 287 -7.90 11.82 -1.32
CA ASP A 287 -7.77 10.72 -2.27
C ASP A 287 -6.86 9.60 -1.73
N MET A 288 -7.04 9.26 -0.46
CA MET A 288 -6.45 8.07 0.17
C MET A 288 -7.53 7.32 0.94
N GLU A 289 -7.63 6.04 0.64
CA GLU A 289 -8.67 5.19 1.17
C GLU A 289 -8.08 3.97 1.90
N ILE A 290 -8.80 3.47 2.91
CA ILE A 290 -8.49 2.17 3.51
C ILE A 290 -8.76 1.12 2.44
N PHE A 291 -7.84 0.18 2.31
CA PHE A 291 -7.99 -0.89 1.35
C PHE A 291 -9.18 -1.80 1.72
N ASN A 292 -9.96 -2.19 0.73
CA ASN A 292 -10.99 -3.21 0.83
C ASN A 292 -10.84 -4.15 -0.36
N SER A 293 -10.61 -5.43 -0.10
CA SER A 293 -10.34 -6.44 -1.12
C SER A 293 -11.51 -6.65 -2.07
N GLU A 294 -12.74 -6.72 -1.54
CA GLU A 294 -13.95 -6.93 -2.33
C GLU A 294 -14.20 -5.77 -3.28
N ASP A 295 -14.12 -4.53 -2.76
CA ASP A 295 -14.29 -3.32 -3.57
C ASP A 295 -13.19 -3.18 -4.62
N PHE A 296 -11.95 -3.55 -4.26
CA PHE A 296 -10.82 -3.52 -5.18
C PHE A 296 -11.02 -4.52 -6.33
N ILE A 297 -11.36 -5.78 -6.04
CA ILE A 297 -11.62 -6.80 -7.07
C ILE A 297 -12.77 -6.37 -7.97
N LYS A 298 -13.89 -5.90 -7.42
CA LYS A 298 -15.02 -5.37 -8.20
C LYS A 298 -14.67 -4.15 -9.05
N ALA A 299 -13.66 -3.39 -8.67
CA ALA A 299 -13.22 -2.22 -9.42
C ALA A 299 -12.28 -2.56 -10.57
N ILE A 300 -11.67 -3.76 -10.61
CA ILE A 300 -10.72 -4.17 -11.66
C ILE A 300 -11.27 -5.24 -12.59
N ILE A 301 -12.30 -6.00 -12.16
CA ILE A 301 -12.94 -7.05 -12.99
C ILE A 301 -14.46 -6.89 -12.97
#